data_fd85c70d058331c6c4ab8fe0a44316f0
#
_entry.id   fd85c70d058331c6c4ab8fe0a44316f0
#
_cell.length_a   1.000
_cell.length_b   1.000
_cell.length_c   1.000
_cell.angle_alpha   90.00
_cell.angle_beta   90.00
_cell.angle_gamma   90.00
#
_symmetry.space_group_name_H-M   'P 1'
#
loop_
_entity.id
_entity.type
_entity.pdbx_description
1 polymer ?
#
loop_
_entity_poly.entity_id
_entity_poly.type
_entity_poly.pdbx_seq_one_letter_code
_entity_poly.pdbx_strand_id
1 'polypeptide(L)'
;CVLGFHLSLEAPSVASVAACLSRSCLPKDGWIAELGIEADWPVWGVPNRIQADNAREFKTETLTRGCTEWNIEMSWRPIGRPHYGGHIERLIGTLMGRVHMLPGTSQSNSQKRGAYKSELAAQLTMSELERWLVIEISERYQLSIHRSLRKAPLHAWQDWFTSHGIQPAIPGDVDRFKI
;
A
#
# COMPACT_ATOMS: atom_id res chain seq x y z
N CYS A 1 -3.46 2.39 -9.10
CA CYS A 1 -2.19 2.79 -8.48
C CYS A 1 -2.10 2.27 -7.05
N VAL A 2 -0.88 2.14 -6.55
CA VAL A 2 -0.59 1.98 -5.13
C VAL A 2 -0.20 3.35 -4.60
N LEU A 3 -0.92 3.85 -3.59
CA LEU A 3 -0.64 5.14 -2.98
C LEU A 3 0.41 5.02 -1.86
N GLY A 4 0.40 3.91 -1.14
CA GLY A 4 1.34 3.65 -0.06
C GLY A 4 1.12 2.26 0.53
N PHE A 5 2.02 1.87 1.40
CA PHE A 5 1.91 0.65 2.21
C PHE A 5 2.55 0.87 3.59
N HIS A 6 2.24 -0.01 4.50
CA HIS A 6 2.92 -0.12 5.79
C HIS A 6 3.37 -1.56 5.99
N LEU A 7 4.60 -1.75 6.42
CA LEU A 7 5.21 -3.05 6.69
C LEU A 7 5.52 -3.14 8.19
N SER A 8 5.06 -4.21 8.85
CA SER A 8 5.28 -4.44 10.27
C SER A 8 5.32 -5.93 10.56
N LEU A 9 6.05 -6.32 11.61
CA LEU A 9 6.00 -7.65 12.20
C LEU A 9 4.92 -7.78 13.28
N GLU A 10 4.34 -6.65 13.68
CA GLU A 10 3.27 -6.64 14.67
C GLU A 10 1.92 -7.00 14.05
N ALA A 11 1.01 -7.44 14.90
CA ALA A 11 -0.37 -7.70 14.48
C ALA A 11 -1.03 -6.42 13.93
N PRO A 12 -1.94 -6.55 12.94
CA PRO A 12 -2.70 -5.42 12.42
C PRO A 12 -3.38 -4.63 13.53
N SER A 13 -3.26 -3.31 13.47
CA SER A 13 -3.76 -2.39 14.49
C SER A 13 -4.23 -1.09 13.85
N VAL A 14 -4.94 -0.25 14.61
CA VAL A 14 -5.31 1.10 14.19
C VAL A 14 -4.07 1.93 13.82
N ALA A 15 -2.99 1.78 14.57
CA ALA A 15 -1.73 2.48 14.31
C ALA A 15 -1.13 2.07 12.95
N SER A 16 -1.15 0.77 12.61
CA SER A 16 -0.64 0.31 11.31
C SER A 16 -1.50 0.81 10.14
N VAL A 17 -2.83 0.90 10.33
CA VAL A 17 -3.73 1.51 9.33
C VAL A 17 -3.44 3.00 9.17
N ALA A 18 -3.28 3.72 10.28
CA ALA A 18 -2.99 5.15 10.28
C ALA A 18 -1.63 5.45 9.62
N ALA A 19 -0.58 4.66 9.91
CA ALA A 19 0.72 4.77 9.26
C ALA A 19 0.63 4.52 7.74
N CYS A 20 -0.14 3.51 7.32
CA CYS A 20 -0.39 3.25 5.90
C CYS A 20 -1.13 4.42 5.23
N LEU A 21 -2.12 4.99 5.89
CA LEU A 21 -2.88 6.13 5.39
C LEU A 21 -2.00 7.38 5.28
N SER A 22 -1.20 7.68 6.29
CA SER A 22 -0.22 8.78 6.27
C SER A 22 0.73 8.65 5.08
N ARG A 23 1.34 7.48 4.90
CA ARG A 23 2.20 7.20 3.74
C ARG A 23 1.47 7.31 2.40
N SER A 24 0.17 7.01 2.36
CA SER A 24 -0.63 7.11 1.13
C SER A 24 -0.94 8.56 0.76
N CYS A 25 -1.22 9.40 1.75
CA CYS A 25 -1.67 10.77 1.55
C CYS A 25 -0.52 11.77 1.34
N LEU A 26 0.67 11.48 1.85
CA LEU A 26 1.82 12.39 1.79
C LEU A 26 2.74 12.09 0.60
N PRO A 27 3.48 13.12 0.08
CA PRO A 27 4.60 12.91 -0.84
C PRO A 27 5.60 11.92 -0.28
N LYS A 28 6.26 11.17 -1.17
CA LYS A 28 7.13 10.05 -0.78
C LYS A 28 8.61 10.44 -0.64
N ASP A 29 8.98 11.66 -1.06
CA ASP A 29 10.37 12.08 -1.15
C ASP A 29 11.13 11.92 0.18
N GLY A 30 10.52 12.33 1.29
CA GLY A 30 11.13 12.19 2.62
C GLY A 30 11.32 10.72 3.01
N TRP A 31 10.31 9.89 2.81
CA TRP A 31 10.38 8.46 3.11
C TRP A 31 11.41 7.72 2.24
N ILE A 32 11.45 8.03 0.94
CA ILE A 32 12.42 7.45 -0.01
C ILE A 32 13.84 7.85 0.39
N ALA A 33 14.05 9.13 0.76
CA ALA A 33 15.34 9.62 1.24
C ALA A 33 15.78 8.93 2.56
N GLU A 34 14.87 8.72 3.52
CA GLU A 34 15.12 7.98 4.76
C GLU A 34 15.54 6.53 4.50
N LEU A 35 14.98 5.90 3.46
CA LEU A 35 15.38 4.56 3.03
C LEU A 35 16.75 4.53 2.33
N GLY A 36 17.31 5.67 1.95
CA GLY A 36 18.60 5.76 1.24
C GLY A 36 18.56 5.13 -0.14
N ILE A 37 17.46 5.27 -0.86
CA ILE A 37 17.28 4.76 -2.22
C ILE A 37 16.90 5.90 -3.18
N GLU A 38 17.12 5.69 -4.47
CA GLU A 38 16.61 6.53 -5.54
C GLU A 38 15.39 5.85 -6.16
N ALA A 39 14.23 6.47 -6.08
CA ALA A 39 12.99 6.00 -6.69
C ALA A 39 12.04 7.17 -6.94
N ASP A 40 11.24 7.09 -8.00
CA ASP A 40 10.21 8.09 -8.30
C ASP A 40 8.82 7.50 -8.01
N TRP A 41 8.17 8.04 -6.96
CA TRP A 41 6.82 7.63 -6.59
C TRP A 41 5.89 8.83 -6.43
N PRO A 42 5.43 9.43 -7.54
CA PRO A 42 4.68 10.69 -7.55
C PRO A 42 3.18 10.51 -7.26
N VAL A 43 2.80 9.39 -6.64
CA VAL A 43 1.39 9.07 -6.34
C VAL A 43 1.11 9.30 -4.86
N TRP A 44 0.31 10.31 -4.55
CA TRP A 44 -0.08 10.70 -3.19
C TRP A 44 -1.37 11.53 -3.21
N GLY A 45 -1.94 11.80 -2.05
CA GLY A 45 -3.08 12.71 -1.89
C GLY A 45 -4.13 12.17 -0.93
N VAL A 46 -4.86 13.08 -0.30
CA VAL A 46 -5.96 12.76 0.60
C VAL A 46 -7.14 12.24 -0.22
N PRO A 47 -7.62 11.00 0.00
CA PRO A 47 -8.75 10.46 -0.73
C PRO A 47 -10.07 11.05 -0.18
N ASN A 48 -11.05 11.24 -1.05
CA ASN A 48 -12.40 11.60 -0.63
C ASN A 48 -13.10 10.46 0.11
N ARG A 49 -12.73 9.21 -0.24
CA ARG A 49 -13.35 8.00 0.33
C ARG A 49 -12.34 6.86 0.43
N ILE A 50 -12.41 6.14 1.54
CA ILE A 50 -11.70 4.88 1.76
C ILE A 50 -12.73 3.76 1.85
N GLN A 51 -12.54 2.70 1.08
CA GLN A 51 -13.29 1.46 1.22
C GLN A 51 -12.42 0.41 1.89
N ALA A 52 -12.81 0.00 3.08
CA ALA A 52 -12.15 -1.03 3.86
C ALA A 52 -12.96 -2.32 3.90
N ASP A 53 -12.33 -3.41 4.31
CA ASP A 53 -13.03 -4.62 4.69
C ASP A 53 -13.67 -4.48 6.09
N ASN A 54 -14.27 -5.57 6.58
CA ASN A 54 -14.95 -5.56 7.86
C ASN A 54 -14.03 -5.92 9.05
N ALA A 55 -12.71 -5.88 8.89
CA ALA A 55 -11.77 -6.16 9.96
C ALA A 55 -11.88 -5.13 11.10
N ARG A 56 -11.54 -5.56 12.31
CA ARG A 56 -11.76 -4.76 13.53
C ARG A 56 -10.98 -3.46 13.54
N GLU A 57 -9.76 -3.47 13.03
CA GLU A 57 -8.87 -2.32 12.95
C GLU A 57 -9.44 -1.16 12.12
N PHE A 58 -10.30 -1.45 11.14
CA PHE A 58 -11.00 -0.46 10.34
C PHE A 58 -12.30 0.05 10.96
N LYS A 59 -12.82 -0.61 12.01
CA LYS A 59 -14.09 -0.27 12.66
C LYS A 59 -13.91 0.46 14.00
N THR A 60 -12.80 1.13 14.18
CA THR A 60 -12.52 1.85 15.40
C THR A 60 -13.02 3.30 15.31
N GLU A 61 -13.50 3.80 16.43
CA GLU A 61 -13.93 5.19 16.54
C GLU A 61 -12.78 6.16 16.27
N THR A 62 -11.57 5.82 16.72
CA THR A 62 -10.36 6.61 16.49
C THR A 62 -10.08 6.82 15.01
N LEU A 63 -10.10 5.73 14.22
CA LEU A 63 -9.88 5.83 12.77
C LEU A 63 -11.00 6.64 12.09
N THR A 64 -12.25 6.39 12.45
CA THR A 64 -13.41 7.11 11.90
C THR A 64 -13.32 8.59 12.18
N ARG A 65 -12.98 8.98 13.41
CA ARG A 65 -12.78 10.39 13.79
C ARG A 65 -11.63 11.03 13.01
N GLY A 66 -10.48 10.35 12.93
CA GLY A 66 -9.34 10.83 12.15
C GLY A 66 -9.71 11.03 10.68
N CYS A 67 -10.40 10.10 10.05
CA CYS A 67 -10.85 10.24 8.67
C CYS A 67 -11.85 11.41 8.52
N THR A 68 -12.79 11.58 9.45
CA THR A 68 -13.76 12.69 9.43
C THR A 68 -13.08 14.05 9.53
N GLU A 69 -12.05 14.16 10.37
CA GLU A 69 -11.28 15.41 10.53
C GLU A 69 -10.63 15.86 9.21
N TRP A 70 -10.23 14.91 8.37
CA TRP A 70 -9.64 15.17 7.05
C TRP A 70 -10.64 15.08 5.88
N ASN A 71 -11.95 15.09 6.19
CA ASN A 71 -13.03 14.95 5.20
C ASN A 71 -12.92 13.66 4.36
N ILE A 72 -12.44 12.59 4.95
CA ILE A 72 -12.35 11.26 4.32
C ILE A 72 -13.57 10.45 4.73
N GLU A 73 -14.39 10.08 3.75
CA GLU A 73 -15.53 9.19 3.98
C GLU A 73 -15.06 7.74 4.14
N MET A 74 -15.42 7.10 5.26
CA MET A 74 -15.19 5.68 5.46
C MET A 74 -16.38 4.86 4.97
N SER A 75 -16.12 3.85 4.16
CA SER A 75 -17.12 2.89 3.69
C SER A 75 -16.62 1.46 3.88
N TRP A 76 -17.52 0.53 4.17
CA TRP A 76 -17.18 -0.87 4.39
C TRP A 76 -17.75 -1.75 3.29
N ARG A 77 -17.03 -2.81 2.96
CA ARG A 77 -17.49 -3.77 1.96
C ARG A 77 -18.80 -4.43 2.40
N PRO A 78 -19.77 -4.58 1.49
CA PRO A 78 -20.97 -5.35 1.80
C PRO A 78 -20.62 -6.80 2.18
N ILE A 79 -21.24 -7.28 3.24
CA ILE A 79 -21.06 -8.67 3.72
C ILE A 79 -21.51 -9.65 2.61
N GLY A 80 -20.75 -10.72 2.39
CA GLY A 80 -21.07 -11.74 1.39
C GLY A 80 -20.79 -11.37 -0.07
N ARG A 81 -20.08 -10.26 -0.33
CA ARG A 81 -19.70 -9.84 -1.70
C ARG A 81 -18.17 -9.76 -1.89
N PRO A 82 -17.48 -10.91 -2.05
CA PRO A 82 -16.02 -10.95 -2.13
C PRO A 82 -15.42 -10.18 -3.31
N HIS A 83 -16.16 -10.01 -4.40
CA HIS A 83 -15.68 -9.30 -5.59
C HIS A 83 -15.32 -7.83 -5.36
N TYR A 84 -15.82 -7.19 -4.30
CA TYR A 84 -15.43 -5.84 -3.91
C TYR A 84 -13.97 -5.75 -3.45
N GLY A 85 -13.33 -6.87 -3.05
CA GLY A 85 -11.92 -6.94 -2.68
C GLY A 85 -10.98 -7.40 -3.78
N GLY A 86 -11.50 -7.89 -4.89
CA GLY A 86 -10.70 -8.59 -5.89
C GLY A 86 -9.57 -7.79 -6.54
N HIS A 87 -9.61 -6.46 -6.51
CA HIS A 87 -8.51 -5.62 -7.00
C HIS A 87 -7.34 -5.60 -6.03
N ILE A 88 -7.60 -5.39 -4.74
CA ILE A 88 -6.54 -5.36 -3.71
C ILE A 88 -5.95 -6.77 -3.48
N GLU A 89 -6.79 -7.80 -3.50
CA GLU A 89 -6.34 -9.19 -3.37
C GLU A 89 -5.40 -9.60 -4.52
N ARG A 90 -5.73 -9.21 -5.76
CA ARG A 90 -4.85 -9.44 -6.91
C ARG A 90 -3.56 -8.63 -6.84
N LEU A 91 -3.61 -7.38 -6.37
CA LEU A 91 -2.41 -6.57 -6.15
C LEU A 91 -1.49 -7.24 -5.13
N ILE A 92 -2.03 -7.59 -3.96
CA ILE A 92 -1.27 -8.29 -2.90
C ILE A 92 -0.71 -9.60 -3.44
N GLY A 93 -1.52 -10.41 -4.14
CA GLY A 93 -1.07 -11.66 -4.76
C GLY A 93 0.07 -11.46 -5.76
N THR A 94 0.02 -10.39 -6.56
CA THR A 94 1.08 -10.04 -7.51
C THR A 94 2.38 -9.66 -6.79
N LEU A 95 2.31 -8.80 -5.78
CA LEU A 95 3.48 -8.37 -5.01
C LEU A 95 4.06 -9.53 -4.20
N MET A 96 3.22 -10.30 -3.52
CA MET A 96 3.67 -11.46 -2.74
C MET A 96 4.28 -12.55 -3.63
N GLY A 97 3.74 -12.77 -4.83
CA GLY A 97 4.34 -13.67 -5.81
C GLY A 97 5.78 -13.28 -6.16
N ARG A 98 6.09 -11.97 -6.19
CA ARG A 98 7.45 -11.47 -6.42
C ARG A 98 8.31 -11.53 -5.16
N VAL A 99 7.74 -11.26 -3.98
CA VAL A 99 8.44 -11.46 -2.70
C VAL A 99 8.93 -12.90 -2.56
N HIS A 100 8.15 -13.89 -3.02
CA HIS A 100 8.56 -15.29 -2.99
C HIS A 100 9.77 -15.62 -3.88
N MET A 101 10.18 -14.73 -4.77
CA MET A 101 11.41 -14.87 -5.58
C MET A 101 12.66 -14.36 -4.84
N LEU A 102 12.49 -13.69 -3.70
CA LEU A 102 13.60 -13.17 -2.91
C LEU A 102 14.29 -14.30 -2.11
N PRO A 103 15.60 -14.16 -1.87
CA PRO A 103 16.34 -15.14 -1.06
C PRO A 103 15.75 -15.26 0.35
N GLY A 104 15.67 -16.47 0.87
CA GLY A 104 15.22 -16.73 2.23
C GLY A 104 13.72 -16.66 2.46
N THR A 105 12.91 -16.48 1.42
CA THR A 105 11.46 -16.48 1.55
C THR A 105 10.91 -17.91 1.65
N SER A 106 9.84 -18.07 2.45
CA SER A 106 9.11 -19.34 2.49
C SER A 106 8.32 -19.53 1.19
N GLN A 107 8.33 -20.74 0.63
CA GLN A 107 7.51 -21.05 -0.53
C GLN A 107 6.02 -20.94 -0.19
N SER A 108 5.22 -20.43 -1.12
CA SER A 108 3.78 -20.18 -0.97
C SER A 108 2.94 -21.43 -0.70
N ASN A 109 3.49 -22.63 -0.95
CA ASN A 109 2.77 -23.89 -0.80
C ASN A 109 3.39 -24.74 0.32
N SER A 110 2.58 -25.08 1.34
CA SER A 110 3.00 -25.93 2.46
C SER A 110 3.50 -27.30 2.02
N GLN A 111 3.01 -27.86 0.91
CA GLN A 111 3.47 -29.15 0.35
C GLN A 111 4.88 -29.04 -0.28
N LYS A 112 5.27 -27.87 -0.78
CA LYS A 112 6.62 -27.62 -1.30
C LYS A 112 7.61 -27.20 -0.21
N ARG A 113 7.12 -26.87 1.00
CA ARG A 113 7.93 -26.45 2.13
C ARG A 113 8.86 -27.56 2.63
N GLY A 114 8.40 -28.82 2.66
CA GLY A 114 9.18 -29.95 3.13
C GLY A 114 9.91 -29.67 4.45
N ALA A 115 11.19 -30.04 4.53
CA ALA A 115 12.09 -29.75 5.66
C ALA A 115 12.76 -28.36 5.61
N TYR A 116 12.35 -27.46 4.70
CA TYR A 116 12.95 -26.13 4.56
C TYR A 116 12.57 -25.21 5.74
N LYS A 117 13.57 -24.87 6.55
CA LYS A 117 13.43 -23.96 7.69
C LYS A 117 13.65 -22.53 7.20
N SER A 118 12.57 -21.86 6.78
CA SER A 118 12.60 -20.48 6.28
C SER A 118 13.21 -19.48 7.27
N GLU A 119 13.06 -19.71 8.56
CA GLU A 119 13.64 -18.88 9.63
C GLU A 119 15.17 -18.86 9.61
N LEU A 120 15.80 -20.00 9.30
CA LEU A 120 17.26 -20.12 9.19
C LEU A 120 17.79 -19.62 7.84
N ALA A 121 16.93 -19.51 6.85
CA ALA A 121 17.27 -19.05 5.51
C ALA A 121 16.86 -17.58 5.27
N ALA A 122 16.28 -16.91 6.24
CA ALA A 122 15.95 -15.50 6.16
C ALA A 122 17.23 -14.68 5.95
N GLN A 123 17.28 -13.92 4.85
CA GLN A 123 18.46 -13.15 4.44
C GLN A 123 18.17 -11.63 4.40
N LEU A 124 16.91 -11.24 4.44
CA LEU A 124 16.50 -9.83 4.35
C LEU A 124 16.04 -9.31 5.70
N THR A 125 16.53 -8.14 6.06
CA THR A 125 15.98 -7.34 7.14
C THR A 125 14.66 -6.69 6.71
N MET A 126 13.86 -6.21 7.68
CA MET A 126 12.63 -5.45 7.39
C MET A 126 12.92 -4.22 6.53
N SER A 127 13.99 -3.50 6.79
CA SER A 127 14.39 -2.32 6.02
C SER A 127 14.76 -2.67 4.58
N GLU A 128 15.46 -3.78 4.34
CA GLU A 128 15.78 -4.23 2.98
C GLU A 128 14.53 -4.67 2.23
N LEU A 129 13.60 -5.34 2.89
CA LEU A 129 12.32 -5.69 2.29
C LEU A 129 11.48 -4.45 1.96
N GLU A 130 11.48 -3.44 2.86
CA GLU A 130 10.78 -2.17 2.62
C GLU A 130 11.38 -1.42 1.40
N ARG A 131 12.70 -1.30 1.32
CA ARG A 131 13.40 -0.72 0.15
C ARG A 131 13.04 -1.45 -1.14
N TRP A 132 13.09 -2.77 -1.10
CA TRP A 132 12.74 -3.59 -2.25
C TRP A 132 11.27 -3.37 -2.68
N LEU A 133 10.32 -3.33 -1.72
CA LEU A 133 8.91 -3.07 -2.01
C LEU A 133 8.69 -1.69 -2.62
N VAL A 134 9.38 -0.65 -2.14
CA VAL A 134 9.30 0.69 -2.72
C VAL A 134 9.73 0.65 -4.17
N ILE A 135 10.90 0.09 -4.49
CA ILE A 135 11.42 -0.03 -5.86
C ILE A 135 10.48 -0.88 -6.72
N GLU A 136 10.02 -2.01 -6.20
CA GLU A 136 9.14 -2.92 -6.94
C GLU A 136 7.79 -2.27 -7.29
N ILE A 137 7.25 -1.44 -6.39
CA ILE A 137 6.00 -0.73 -6.62
C ILE A 137 6.21 0.45 -7.56
N SER A 138 7.16 1.34 -7.26
CA SER A 138 7.36 2.58 -8.02
C SER A 138 7.88 2.33 -9.42
N GLU A 139 8.95 1.51 -9.56
CA GLU A 139 9.69 1.36 -10.81
C GLU A 139 9.14 0.24 -11.71
N ARG A 140 8.43 -0.74 -11.12
CA ARG A 140 7.93 -1.88 -11.90
C ARG A 140 6.41 -1.93 -11.95
N TYR A 141 5.73 -2.04 -10.80
CA TYR A 141 4.28 -2.22 -10.79
C TYR A 141 3.55 -1.01 -11.38
N GLN A 142 3.91 0.19 -10.95
CA GLN A 142 3.25 1.44 -11.38
C GLN A 142 3.49 1.75 -12.86
N LEU A 143 4.62 1.30 -13.42
CA LEU A 143 5.00 1.53 -14.82
C LEU A 143 4.59 0.39 -15.76
N SER A 144 4.22 -0.78 -15.23
CA SER A 144 3.81 -1.93 -16.04
C SER A 144 2.38 -1.77 -16.55
N ILE A 145 2.15 -2.16 -17.83
CA ILE A 145 0.81 -2.13 -18.41
C ILE A 145 -0.11 -3.10 -17.66
N HIS A 146 -1.14 -2.57 -17.03
CA HIS A 146 -2.14 -3.37 -16.35
C HIS A 146 -3.21 -3.85 -17.32
N ARG A 147 -3.45 -5.17 -17.40
CA ARG A 147 -4.33 -5.78 -18.40
C ARG A 147 -5.72 -5.16 -18.46
N SER A 148 -6.34 -4.90 -17.32
CA SER A 148 -7.70 -4.31 -17.27
C SER A 148 -7.71 -2.82 -17.56
N LEU A 149 -6.64 -2.08 -17.24
CA LEU A 149 -6.54 -0.64 -17.51
C LEU A 149 -6.04 -0.36 -18.93
N ARG A 150 -5.39 -1.33 -19.58
CA ARG A 150 -4.70 -1.20 -20.87
C ARG A 150 -3.63 -0.09 -20.90
N LYS A 151 -3.21 0.36 -19.72
CA LYS A 151 -2.16 1.34 -19.50
C LYS A 151 -1.49 1.12 -18.13
N ALA A 152 -0.36 1.76 -17.90
CA ALA A 152 0.31 1.72 -16.61
C ALA A 152 -0.55 2.42 -15.52
N PRO A 153 -0.58 1.91 -14.29
CA PRO A 153 -1.31 2.54 -13.18
C PRO A 153 -0.91 4.01 -12.97
N LEU A 154 0.37 4.34 -13.05
CA LEU A 154 0.85 5.72 -12.93
C LEU A 154 0.26 6.62 -14.02
N HIS A 155 0.27 6.18 -15.27
CA HIS A 155 -0.30 6.97 -16.36
C HIS A 155 -1.81 7.16 -16.20
N ALA A 156 -2.54 6.12 -15.72
CA ALA A 156 -3.97 6.26 -15.43
C ALA A 156 -4.24 7.28 -14.31
N TRP A 157 -3.37 7.36 -13.31
CA TRP A 157 -3.41 8.37 -12.26
C TRP A 157 -3.17 9.78 -12.82
N GLN A 158 -2.08 9.98 -13.55
CA GLN A 158 -1.72 11.27 -14.13
C GLN A 158 -2.76 11.79 -15.12
N ASP A 159 -3.26 10.94 -16.01
CA ASP A 159 -4.31 11.26 -16.98
C ASP A 159 -5.59 11.74 -16.29
N TRP A 160 -5.96 11.11 -15.17
CA TRP A 160 -7.16 11.49 -14.45
C TRP A 160 -7.06 12.91 -13.88
N PHE A 161 -5.97 13.24 -13.20
CA PHE A 161 -5.74 14.59 -12.67
C PHE A 161 -5.62 15.64 -13.76
N THR A 162 -4.88 15.33 -14.82
CA THR A 162 -4.73 16.22 -15.97
C THR A 162 -6.08 16.51 -16.65
N SER A 163 -6.91 15.47 -16.86
CA SER A 163 -8.20 15.62 -17.53
C SER A 163 -9.23 16.39 -16.70
N HIS A 164 -9.08 16.42 -15.37
CA HIS A 164 -9.97 17.17 -14.47
C HIS A 164 -9.40 18.55 -14.09
N GLY A 165 -8.19 18.87 -14.47
CA GLY A 165 -7.53 20.15 -14.17
C GLY A 165 -7.33 20.39 -12.67
N ILE A 166 -7.15 19.33 -11.88
CA ILE A 166 -6.96 19.39 -10.43
C ILE A 166 -5.64 18.77 -10.02
N GLN A 167 -5.19 19.05 -8.80
CA GLN A 167 -4.01 18.45 -8.20
C GLN A 167 -4.40 17.56 -7.02
N PRO A 168 -3.59 16.56 -6.65
CA PRO A 168 -3.79 15.80 -5.42
C PRO A 168 -3.83 16.75 -4.22
N ALA A 169 -4.77 16.53 -3.30
CA ALA A 169 -4.88 17.33 -2.08
C ALA A 169 -3.83 16.89 -1.06
N ILE A 170 -3.15 17.87 -0.44
CA ILE A 170 -2.27 17.67 0.71
C ILE A 170 -3.06 18.00 1.98
N PRO A 171 -2.84 17.29 3.11
CA PRO A 171 -3.38 17.72 4.40
C PRO A 171 -2.92 19.14 4.72
N GLY A 172 -3.83 19.99 5.21
CA GLY A 172 -3.52 21.39 5.56
C GLY A 172 -2.48 21.51 6.69
N ASP A 173 -2.37 20.50 7.53
CA ASP A 173 -1.35 20.35 8.58
C ASP A 173 -0.68 18.98 8.43
N VAL A 174 0.46 18.98 7.73
CA VAL A 174 1.22 17.74 7.44
C VAL A 174 1.80 17.14 8.71
N ASP A 175 2.24 17.94 9.66
CA ASP A 175 2.87 17.41 10.89
C ASP A 175 1.84 16.76 11.82
N ARG A 176 0.62 17.29 11.84
CA ARG A 176 -0.49 16.65 12.54
C ARG A 176 -1.00 15.38 11.86
N PHE A 177 -0.78 15.24 10.55
CA PHE A 177 -1.15 14.07 9.78
C PHE A 177 -0.12 12.94 9.89
N LYS A 178 1.13 13.26 10.24
CA LYS A 178 2.16 12.26 10.53
C LYS A 178 1.86 11.61 11.89
N ILE A 179 1.74 10.32 11.91
CA ILE A 179 1.54 9.50 13.10
C ILE A 179 2.84 8.77 13.41
#